data_29691bf4b3e4e651560496a4f644dd8f
#
_entry.id   29691bf4b3e4e651560496a4f644dd8f
#
_cell.length_a   1.000
_cell.length_b   1.000
_cell.length_c   1.000
_cell.angle_alpha   90.00
_cell.angle_beta   90.00
_cell.angle_gamma   90.00
#
_symmetry.space_group_name_H-M   'P 1'
#
loop_
_entity.id
_entity.type
_entity.pdbx_description
1 polymer ?
#
loop_
_entity_poly.entity_id
_entity_poly.type
_entity_poly.pdbx_seq_one_letter_code
_entity_poly.pdbx_strand_id
1 'polypeptide(L)'
;MYRSPRGSFRKEADVVSAVTAYAAQAAHFILPVIALIVLIRCIASMFYGRAEPETWGHLVTPDGKVYPLLHWECLIGRARSADITLPYADVANVHAVLMRNDAGEWTVSDLSRSGGVYLNGEQITEPTQVF
;
A
#
# COMPACT_ATOMS: atom_id res chain seq x y z
N MET A 1 61.20 -10.87 49.43
CA MET A 1 60.48 -11.92 48.70
C MET A 1 59.70 -11.24 47.56
N TYR A 2 60.26 -11.21 46.34
CA TYR A 2 59.67 -10.52 45.19
C TYR A 2 58.67 -11.43 44.52
N ARG A 3 57.38 -11.09 44.59
CA ARG A 3 56.27 -11.84 43.99
C ARG A 3 56.17 -11.41 42.51
N SER A 4 56.60 -12.25 41.61
CA SER A 4 56.64 -11.98 40.17
C SER A 4 55.24 -11.64 39.63
N PRO A 5 55.07 -10.54 38.86
CA PRO A 5 53.77 -10.14 38.30
C PRO A 5 53.27 -11.02 37.14
N ARG A 6 54.04 -12.03 36.73
CA ARG A 6 53.70 -12.90 35.59
C ARG A 6 52.46 -13.77 35.80
N GLY A 7 52.04 -14.00 37.02
CA GLY A 7 50.86 -14.84 37.31
C GLY A 7 49.51 -14.17 37.10
N SER A 8 49.43 -12.84 37.22
CA SER A 8 48.17 -12.11 37.01
C SER A 8 47.84 -11.92 35.54
N PHE A 9 48.81 -11.59 34.71
CA PHE A 9 48.63 -11.44 33.27
C PHE A 9 48.21 -12.74 32.57
N ARG A 10 48.65 -13.87 33.05
CA ARG A 10 48.26 -15.18 32.50
C ARG A 10 46.82 -15.51 32.82
N LYS A 11 46.34 -15.21 34.05
CA LYS A 11 44.96 -15.39 34.42
C LYS A 11 43.97 -14.49 33.64
N GLU A 12 44.36 -13.23 33.44
CA GLU A 12 43.59 -12.29 32.63
C GLU A 12 43.49 -12.73 31.16
N ALA A 13 44.61 -13.19 30.58
CA ALA A 13 44.62 -13.71 29.22
C ALA A 13 43.74 -14.97 29.06
N ASP A 14 43.77 -15.88 30.05
CA ASP A 14 42.94 -17.09 30.05
C ASP A 14 41.43 -16.75 30.20
N VAL A 15 41.09 -15.77 31.01
CA VAL A 15 39.71 -15.30 31.15
C VAL A 15 39.21 -14.64 29.87
N VAL A 16 40.01 -13.78 29.26
CA VAL A 16 39.67 -13.12 27.98
C VAL A 16 39.47 -14.14 26.88
N SER A 17 40.37 -15.15 26.77
CA SER A 17 40.24 -16.20 25.77
C SER A 17 39.00 -17.06 25.97
N ALA A 18 38.63 -17.37 27.22
CA ALA A 18 37.43 -18.11 27.54
C ALA A 18 36.15 -17.30 27.17
N VAL A 19 36.13 -16.02 27.55
CA VAL A 19 34.98 -15.12 27.22
C VAL A 19 34.82 -14.98 25.72
N THR A 20 35.91 -14.81 24.95
CA THR A 20 35.83 -14.70 23.48
C THR A 20 35.37 -16.01 22.85
N ALA A 21 35.78 -17.16 23.36
CA ALA A 21 35.30 -18.47 22.90
C ALA A 21 33.82 -18.67 23.13
N TYR A 22 33.33 -18.33 24.33
CA TYR A 22 31.89 -18.40 24.63
C TYR A 22 31.07 -17.41 23.79
N ALA A 23 31.58 -16.20 23.61
CA ALA A 23 30.94 -15.21 22.76
C ALA A 23 30.85 -15.65 21.29
N ALA A 24 31.93 -16.23 20.76
CA ALA A 24 31.93 -16.79 19.39
C ALA A 24 30.96 -17.95 19.25
N GLN A 25 30.87 -18.82 20.23
CA GLN A 25 29.95 -19.96 20.21
C GLN A 25 28.50 -19.51 20.32
N ALA A 26 28.20 -18.53 21.21
CA ALA A 26 26.89 -17.93 21.33
C ALA A 26 26.46 -17.22 20.02
N ALA A 27 27.37 -16.51 19.36
CA ALA A 27 27.12 -15.85 18.10
C ALA A 27 26.69 -16.81 16.99
N HIS A 28 27.23 -18.03 16.95
CA HIS A 28 26.86 -19.06 15.98
C HIS A 28 25.39 -19.48 16.07
N PHE A 29 24.79 -19.36 17.24
CA PHE A 29 23.36 -19.68 17.45
C PHE A 29 22.48 -18.43 17.35
N ILE A 30 22.96 -17.30 17.85
CA ILE A 30 22.19 -16.05 17.92
C ILE A 30 22.06 -15.43 16.53
N LEU A 31 23.13 -15.39 15.72
CA LEU A 31 23.09 -14.77 14.39
C LEU A 31 22.06 -15.41 13.45
N PRO A 32 21.99 -16.75 13.29
CA PRO A 32 20.98 -17.35 12.42
C PRO A 32 19.56 -17.13 12.93
N VAL A 33 19.35 -17.07 14.25
CA VAL A 33 18.02 -16.79 14.82
C VAL A 33 17.61 -15.35 14.50
N ILE A 34 18.48 -14.38 14.66
CA ILE A 34 18.23 -12.98 14.30
C ILE A 34 17.97 -12.87 12.79
N ALA A 35 18.77 -13.53 11.96
CA ALA A 35 18.58 -13.54 10.52
C ALA A 35 17.21 -14.10 10.12
N LEU A 36 16.79 -15.18 10.78
CA LEU A 36 15.47 -15.79 10.55
C LEU A 36 14.33 -14.84 10.96
N ILE A 37 14.46 -14.17 12.10
CA ILE A 37 13.46 -13.18 12.57
C ILE A 37 13.36 -12.01 11.58
N VAL A 38 14.50 -11.49 11.10
CA VAL A 38 14.52 -10.42 10.10
C VAL A 38 13.88 -10.88 8.79
N LEU A 39 14.19 -12.09 8.34
CA LEU A 39 13.59 -12.66 7.14
C LEU A 39 12.07 -12.77 7.27
N ILE A 40 11.58 -13.32 8.38
CA ILE A 40 10.14 -13.43 8.65
C ILE A 40 9.48 -12.04 8.68
N ARG A 41 10.13 -11.05 9.29
CA ARG A 41 9.63 -9.66 9.32
C ARG A 41 9.58 -9.03 7.94
N CYS A 42 10.59 -9.27 7.09
CA CYS A 42 10.61 -8.80 5.71
C CYS A 42 9.49 -9.43 4.88
N ILE A 43 9.30 -10.73 4.99
CA ILE A 43 8.23 -11.46 4.31
C ILE A 43 6.87 -10.98 4.81
N ALA A 44 6.68 -10.87 6.12
CA ALA A 44 5.45 -10.34 6.71
C ALA A 44 5.16 -8.92 6.23
N SER A 45 6.16 -8.04 6.14
CA SER A 45 6.00 -6.69 5.60
C SER A 45 5.51 -6.67 4.15
N MET A 46 5.93 -7.63 3.32
CA MET A 46 5.41 -7.75 1.95
C MET A 46 3.91 -8.13 1.91
N PHE A 47 3.47 -8.95 2.86
CA PHE A 47 2.06 -9.41 2.90
C PHE A 47 1.15 -8.45 3.67
N TYR A 48 1.64 -7.84 4.76
CA TYR A 48 0.85 -6.95 5.62
C TYR A 48 1.03 -5.46 5.29
N GLY A 49 2.06 -5.10 4.53
CA GLY A 49 2.37 -3.71 4.15
C GLY A 49 1.58 -3.20 2.95
N ARG A 50 0.38 -3.73 2.67
CA ARG A 50 -0.54 -3.06 1.76
C ARG A 50 -1.05 -1.83 2.49
N ALA A 51 -0.44 -0.67 2.20
CA ALA A 51 -1.04 0.61 2.54
C ALA A 51 -2.47 0.58 2.01
N GLU A 52 -3.46 0.84 2.85
CA GLU A 52 -4.82 1.05 2.37
C GLU A 52 -4.74 2.16 1.32
N PRO A 53 -5.27 1.92 0.11
CA PRO A 53 -5.22 2.94 -0.94
C PRO A 53 -5.93 4.18 -0.41
N GLU A 54 -5.30 5.33 -0.56
CA GLU A 54 -5.92 6.60 -0.18
C GLU A 54 -7.22 6.76 -0.96
N THR A 55 -8.32 6.82 -0.22
CA THR A 55 -9.64 7.02 -0.81
C THR A 55 -9.86 8.51 -0.99
N TRP A 56 -9.91 8.97 -2.22
CA TRP A 56 -10.04 10.40 -2.55
C TRP A 56 -11.49 10.88 -2.56
N GLY A 57 -12.42 9.94 -2.59
CA GLY A 57 -13.84 10.21 -2.54
C GLY A 57 -14.66 8.93 -2.62
N HIS A 58 -15.96 9.09 -2.55
CA HIS A 58 -16.90 7.96 -2.64
C HIS A 58 -18.01 8.31 -3.63
N LEU A 59 -18.30 7.40 -4.56
CA LEU A 59 -19.48 7.44 -5.38
C LEU A 59 -20.58 6.57 -4.71
N VAL A 60 -21.71 7.16 -4.42
CA VAL A 60 -22.85 6.45 -3.84
C VAL A 60 -23.95 6.31 -4.90
N THR A 61 -24.34 5.08 -5.16
CA THR A 61 -25.46 4.79 -6.09
C THR A 61 -26.82 4.89 -5.39
N PRO A 62 -27.91 5.07 -6.15
CA PRO A 62 -29.26 5.09 -5.58
C PRO A 62 -29.60 3.83 -4.77
N ASP A 63 -29.00 2.70 -5.10
CA ASP A 63 -29.15 1.43 -4.39
C ASP A 63 -28.40 1.40 -3.04
N GLY A 64 -27.72 2.48 -2.67
CA GLY A 64 -26.92 2.59 -1.46
C GLY A 64 -25.53 1.91 -1.52
N LYS A 65 -25.10 1.48 -2.70
CA LYS A 65 -23.73 0.95 -2.87
C LYS A 65 -22.75 2.08 -2.91
N VAL A 66 -21.64 1.90 -2.20
CA VAL A 66 -20.55 2.86 -2.09
C VAL A 66 -19.35 2.33 -2.87
N TYR A 67 -18.88 3.11 -3.83
CA TYR A 67 -17.67 2.82 -4.60
C TYR A 67 -16.59 3.81 -4.20
N PRO A 68 -15.46 3.34 -3.63
CA PRO A 68 -14.35 4.23 -3.29
C PRO A 68 -13.62 4.68 -4.57
N LEU A 69 -13.32 5.95 -4.66
CA LEU A 69 -12.48 6.51 -5.72
C LEU A 69 -11.01 6.40 -5.31
N LEU A 70 -10.32 5.42 -5.85
CA LEU A 70 -8.94 5.07 -5.48
C LEU A 70 -7.91 5.68 -6.42
N HIS A 71 -8.35 6.13 -7.59
CA HIS A 71 -7.51 6.66 -8.65
C HIS A 71 -7.95 8.07 -9.03
N TRP A 72 -7.01 8.85 -9.54
CA TRP A 72 -7.28 10.20 -10.09
C TRP A 72 -8.12 10.15 -11.37
N GLU A 73 -8.22 8.99 -12.01
CA GLU A 73 -9.07 8.70 -13.15
C GLU A 73 -9.87 7.43 -12.85
N CYS A 74 -11.18 7.50 -12.91
CA CYS A 74 -12.09 6.40 -12.65
C CYS A 74 -13.05 6.24 -13.83
N LEU A 75 -12.98 5.12 -14.51
CA LEU A 75 -13.87 4.77 -15.60
C LEU A 75 -15.18 4.20 -15.05
N ILE A 76 -16.29 4.77 -15.49
CA ILE A 76 -17.65 4.34 -15.10
C ILE A 76 -18.32 3.68 -16.30
N GLY A 77 -18.86 2.49 -16.12
CA GLY A 77 -19.55 1.79 -17.20
C GLY A 77 -20.15 0.47 -16.76
N ARG A 78 -20.81 -0.21 -17.71
CA ARG A 78 -21.40 -1.53 -17.50
C ARG A 78 -20.38 -2.66 -17.67
N ALA A 79 -19.29 -2.42 -18.39
CA ALA A 79 -18.26 -3.43 -18.60
C ALA A 79 -17.56 -3.77 -17.27
N ARG A 80 -17.19 -5.05 -17.12
CA ARG A 80 -16.40 -5.50 -15.96
C ARG A 80 -14.99 -4.93 -15.91
N SER A 81 -14.53 -4.35 -16.99
CA SER A 81 -13.25 -3.65 -17.10
C SER A 81 -13.31 -2.20 -16.63
N ALA A 82 -14.51 -1.68 -16.32
CA ALA A 82 -14.66 -0.36 -15.72
C ALA A 82 -14.30 -0.42 -14.23
N ASP A 83 -13.67 0.65 -13.73
CA ASP A 83 -13.31 0.77 -12.32
C ASP A 83 -14.56 0.78 -11.43
N ILE A 84 -15.60 1.45 -11.92
CA ILE A 84 -16.91 1.47 -11.29
C ILE A 84 -17.90 0.79 -12.24
N THR A 85 -18.27 -0.45 -11.91
CA THR A 85 -19.21 -1.23 -12.72
C THR A 85 -20.63 -0.96 -12.28
N LEU A 86 -21.43 -0.36 -13.17
CA LEU A 86 -22.85 -0.10 -12.97
C LEU A 86 -23.68 -1.05 -13.86
N PRO A 87 -24.30 -2.11 -13.33
CA PRO A 87 -24.98 -3.14 -14.11
C PRO A 87 -26.41 -2.73 -14.52
N TYR A 88 -26.60 -1.48 -14.95
CA TYR A 88 -27.89 -0.98 -15.42
C TYR A 88 -27.97 -1.03 -16.94
N ALA A 89 -29.17 -1.27 -17.47
CA ALA A 89 -29.42 -1.41 -18.91
C ALA A 89 -29.10 -0.12 -19.68
N ASP A 90 -29.34 1.02 -19.05
CA ASP A 90 -29.16 2.36 -19.63
C ASP A 90 -27.71 2.85 -19.57
N VAL A 91 -26.83 2.09 -18.92
CA VAL A 91 -25.40 2.42 -18.81
C VAL A 91 -24.65 1.73 -19.95
N ALA A 92 -23.92 2.50 -20.74
CA ALA A 92 -23.04 1.97 -21.78
C ALA A 92 -21.87 1.18 -21.17
N ASN A 93 -21.23 0.32 -21.97
CA ASN A 93 -20.06 -0.44 -21.53
C ASN A 93 -18.93 0.47 -21.00
N VAL A 94 -18.69 1.57 -21.71
CA VAL A 94 -17.88 2.72 -21.31
C VAL A 94 -18.85 3.90 -21.35
N HIS A 95 -19.17 4.46 -20.22
CA HIS A 95 -20.24 5.47 -20.13
C HIS A 95 -19.71 6.85 -19.79
N ALA A 96 -18.91 6.95 -18.74
CA ALA A 96 -18.30 8.21 -18.32
C ALA A 96 -16.92 7.98 -17.71
N VAL A 97 -16.13 9.03 -17.66
CA VAL A 97 -14.89 9.06 -16.89
C VAL A 97 -14.95 10.20 -15.88
N LEU A 98 -14.58 9.91 -14.68
CA LEU A 98 -14.42 10.86 -13.60
C LEU A 98 -12.91 11.08 -13.39
N MET A 99 -12.45 12.32 -13.55
CA MET A 99 -11.04 12.69 -13.43
C MET A 99 -10.84 13.73 -12.35
N ARG A 100 -9.73 13.63 -11.64
CA ARG A 100 -9.30 14.62 -10.65
C ARG A 100 -8.05 15.33 -11.16
N ASN A 101 -8.06 16.65 -11.13
CA ASN A 101 -6.89 17.46 -11.50
C ASN A 101 -5.95 17.68 -10.30
N ASP A 102 -4.78 18.27 -10.57
CA ASP A 102 -3.76 18.56 -9.55
C ASP A 102 -4.24 19.57 -8.49
N ALA A 103 -5.27 20.38 -8.81
CA ALA A 103 -5.90 21.30 -7.87
C ALA A 103 -6.91 20.60 -6.94
N GLY A 104 -7.18 19.31 -7.18
CA GLY A 104 -8.12 18.51 -6.40
C GLY A 104 -9.56 18.59 -6.88
N GLU A 105 -9.83 19.23 -8.00
CA GLU A 105 -11.16 19.38 -8.57
C GLU A 105 -11.52 18.14 -9.40
N TRP A 106 -12.76 17.72 -9.30
CA TRP A 106 -13.28 16.59 -10.05
C TRP A 106 -14.03 17.05 -11.28
N THR A 107 -13.76 16.45 -12.41
CA THR A 107 -14.46 16.65 -13.67
C THR A 107 -15.04 15.34 -14.17
N VAL A 108 -16.23 15.39 -14.71
CA VAL A 108 -16.88 14.25 -15.40
C VAL A 108 -16.95 14.53 -16.89
N SER A 109 -16.64 13.51 -17.69
CA SER A 109 -16.73 13.56 -19.15
C SER A 109 -17.61 12.43 -19.64
N ASP A 110 -18.45 12.71 -20.61
CA ASP A 110 -19.28 11.72 -21.27
C ASP A 110 -18.45 10.97 -22.32
N LEU A 111 -18.39 9.66 -22.19
CA LEU A 111 -17.79 8.73 -23.16
C LEU A 111 -18.84 7.86 -23.84
N SER A 112 -20.13 8.05 -23.51
CA SER A 112 -21.21 7.28 -24.06
C SER A 112 -21.45 7.66 -25.53
N ARG A 113 -21.75 6.67 -26.36
CA ARG A 113 -22.16 6.91 -27.75
C ARG A 113 -23.67 7.13 -27.86
N SER A 114 -24.41 6.83 -26.82
CA SER A 114 -25.88 6.93 -26.76
C SER A 114 -26.34 7.08 -25.32
N GLY A 115 -27.36 7.87 -25.09
CA GLY A 115 -27.96 8.08 -23.78
C GLY A 115 -27.47 9.32 -23.05
N GLY A 116 -26.18 9.66 -23.19
CA GLY A 116 -25.58 10.83 -22.56
C GLY A 116 -25.41 10.72 -21.04
N VAL A 117 -24.58 11.57 -20.49
CA VAL A 117 -24.37 11.75 -19.04
C VAL A 117 -25.08 13.05 -18.62
N TYR A 118 -25.78 12.97 -17.50
CA TYR A 118 -26.49 14.12 -16.94
C TYR A 118 -25.90 14.46 -15.57
N LEU A 119 -25.58 15.73 -15.40
CA LEU A 119 -25.13 16.27 -14.10
C LEU A 119 -26.20 17.23 -13.58
N ASN A 120 -26.77 16.94 -12.42
CA ASN A 120 -27.85 17.75 -11.81
C ASN A 120 -29.06 17.98 -12.75
N GLY A 121 -29.31 17.04 -13.68
CA GLY A 121 -30.42 17.11 -14.62
C GLY A 121 -30.09 17.79 -15.95
N GLU A 122 -28.88 18.31 -16.13
CA GLU A 122 -28.39 18.90 -17.35
C GLU A 122 -27.44 17.94 -18.09
N GLN A 123 -27.68 17.74 -19.38
CA GLN A 123 -26.81 16.87 -20.19
C GLN A 123 -25.45 17.53 -20.41
N ILE A 124 -24.39 16.82 -20.09
CA ILE A 124 -23.04 17.31 -20.34
C ILE A 124 -22.57 16.93 -21.74
N THR A 125 -21.99 17.88 -22.45
CA THR A 125 -21.40 17.69 -23.80
C THR A 125 -19.90 17.90 -23.79
N GLU A 126 -19.39 18.53 -22.74
CA GLU A 126 -17.99 18.80 -22.51
C GLU A 126 -17.59 18.37 -21.09
N PRO A 127 -16.27 18.19 -20.79
CA PRO A 127 -15.82 17.92 -19.45
C PRO A 127 -16.33 18.97 -18.47
N THR A 128 -17.13 18.55 -17.51
CA THR A 128 -17.82 19.45 -16.59
C THR A 128 -17.34 19.21 -15.17
N GLN A 129 -17.06 20.28 -14.44
CA GLN A 129 -16.66 20.20 -13.03
C GLN A 129 -17.83 19.75 -12.16
N VAL A 130 -17.56 18.79 -11.27
CA VAL A 130 -18.61 18.18 -10.42
C VAL A 130 -18.76 18.94 -9.10
N PHE A 131 -17.65 19.40 -8.52
CA PHE A 131 -17.56 20.23 -7.30
C PHE A 131 -16.16 20.82 -7.13
#